data_e5d1b2cfce9c7938fdfc8130a4ffe759
#
_entry.id   e5d1b2cfce9c7938fdfc8130a4ffe759
#
_cell.length_a   1.000
_cell.length_b   1.000
_cell.length_c   1.000
_cell.angle_alpha   90.00
_cell.angle_beta   90.00
_cell.angle_gamma   90.00
#
_symmetry.space_group_name_H-M   'P 1'
#
loop_
_entity.id
_entity.type
_entity.pdbx_description
1 polymer ?
#
loop_
_entity_poly.entity_id
_entity_poly.type
_entity_poly.pdbx_seq_one_letter_code
_entity_poly.pdbx_strand_id
1 'polypeptide(L)'
;NMIIFSTVFKILNKLKGNLILYTVILLAITLFNTTSGNMNHYEATKPDILIVNKDQNNEITKGFVSYLKEQAILKDIDINDQEKVDDALFYRDISYVVYIPENFGGDLVNDKNPTIEYKSNGNENASFTQMLIEKYIKTVNLYKEHYQGKALNQKVKQVINQKIKVKLHTSLD
;
A
#
# COMPACT_ATOMS: atom_id res chain seq x y z
N ASN A 1 11.37 53.77 -8.88
CA ASN A 1 10.72 52.49 -9.01
C ASN A 1 9.73 52.40 -10.16
N MET A 2 9.18 53.52 -10.63
CA MET A 2 8.36 53.57 -11.85
C MET A 2 9.18 53.29 -13.11
N ILE A 3 10.45 53.65 -13.16
CA ILE A 3 11.35 53.42 -14.30
C ILE A 3 11.64 51.93 -14.47
N ILE A 4 11.86 51.17 -13.40
CA ILE A 4 12.07 49.72 -13.43
C ILE A 4 10.79 49.03 -13.90
N PHE A 5 9.64 49.42 -13.40
CA PHE A 5 8.35 48.86 -13.74
C PHE A 5 8.00 49.12 -15.24
N SER A 6 8.25 50.33 -15.73
CA SER A 6 8.03 50.66 -17.17
C SER A 6 9.01 49.95 -18.09
N THR A 7 10.26 49.73 -17.65
CA THR A 7 11.28 48.96 -18.41
C THR A 7 10.91 47.49 -18.46
N VAL A 8 10.48 46.90 -17.36
CA VAL A 8 9.96 45.53 -17.31
C VAL A 8 8.71 45.39 -18.20
N PHE A 9 7.83 46.35 -18.17
CA PHE A 9 6.62 46.34 -19.01
C PHE A 9 6.94 46.47 -20.51
N LYS A 10 7.96 47.23 -20.88
CA LYS A 10 8.46 47.33 -22.26
C LYS A 10 9.11 46.06 -22.74
N ILE A 11 9.87 45.37 -21.88
CA ILE A 11 10.48 44.08 -22.16
C ILE A 11 9.40 42.99 -22.31
N LEU A 12 8.38 43.03 -21.46
CA LEU A 12 7.21 42.17 -21.55
C LEU A 12 6.42 42.36 -22.83
N ASN A 13 6.27 43.63 -23.30
CA ASN A 13 5.63 43.93 -24.57
C ASN A 13 6.42 43.46 -25.81
N LYS A 14 7.76 43.48 -25.74
CA LYS A 14 8.62 42.96 -26.80
C LYS A 14 8.61 41.42 -26.90
N LEU A 15 8.41 40.77 -25.77
CA LEU A 15 8.36 39.32 -25.65
C LEU A 15 6.94 38.75 -25.65
N LYS A 16 5.96 39.60 -26.04
CA LYS A 16 4.52 39.33 -25.94
C LYS A 16 4.08 37.97 -26.47
N GLY A 17 4.61 37.53 -27.60
CA GLY A 17 4.27 36.23 -28.19
C GLY A 17 4.81 35.05 -27.40
N ASN A 18 6.09 35.11 -27.01
CA ASN A 18 6.73 34.03 -26.29
C ASN A 18 6.30 33.96 -24.82
N LEU A 19 6.11 35.13 -24.17
CA LEU A 19 5.71 35.18 -22.78
C LEU A 19 4.28 34.67 -22.57
N ILE A 20 3.35 35.06 -23.44
CA ILE A 20 1.96 34.59 -23.42
C ILE A 20 1.92 33.08 -23.65
N LEU A 21 2.72 32.60 -24.62
CA LEU A 21 2.82 31.16 -24.88
C LEU A 21 3.30 30.39 -23.66
N TYR A 22 4.40 30.83 -23.00
CA TYR A 22 4.89 30.22 -21.78
C TYR A 22 3.90 30.30 -20.63
N THR A 23 3.21 31.40 -20.46
CA THR A 23 2.18 31.58 -19.43
C THR A 23 1.01 30.65 -19.66
N VAL A 24 0.54 30.49 -20.89
CA VAL A 24 -0.54 29.58 -21.27
C VAL A 24 -0.12 28.12 -21.03
N ILE A 25 1.11 27.75 -21.39
CA ILE A 25 1.65 26.40 -21.17
C ILE A 25 1.75 26.11 -19.65
N LEU A 26 2.29 27.06 -18.86
CA LEU A 26 2.37 26.92 -17.40
C LEU A 26 0.99 26.81 -16.76
N LEU A 27 0.04 27.63 -17.21
CA LEU A 27 -1.34 27.58 -16.73
C LEU A 27 -2.01 26.26 -17.11
N ALA A 28 -1.80 25.78 -18.33
CA ALA A 28 -2.31 24.48 -18.78
C ALA A 28 -1.71 23.33 -17.97
N ILE A 29 -0.40 23.35 -17.70
CA ILE A 29 0.27 22.35 -16.86
C ILE A 29 -0.28 22.40 -15.42
N THR A 30 -0.45 23.60 -14.87
CA THR A 30 -0.99 23.78 -13.50
C THR A 30 -2.44 23.32 -13.41
N LEU A 31 -3.27 23.68 -14.38
CA LEU A 31 -4.66 23.23 -14.43
C LEU A 31 -4.76 21.73 -14.69
N PHE A 32 -3.89 21.18 -15.54
CA PHE A 32 -3.85 19.75 -15.78
C PHE A 32 -3.39 18.98 -14.55
N ASN A 33 -2.39 19.49 -13.83
CA ASN A 33 -1.95 18.93 -12.56
C ASN A 33 -3.01 19.10 -11.45
N THR A 34 -3.78 20.19 -11.47
CA THR A 34 -4.86 20.42 -10.49
C THR A 34 -6.10 19.60 -10.83
N THR A 35 -6.39 19.36 -12.10
CA THR A 35 -7.48 18.47 -12.52
C THR A 35 -7.09 17.01 -12.40
N SER A 36 -5.81 16.71 -12.58
CA SER A 36 -5.22 15.41 -12.24
C SER A 36 -5.02 15.27 -10.71
N GLY A 37 -5.11 16.35 -9.96
CA GLY A 37 -5.14 16.39 -8.50
C GLY A 37 -6.40 15.76 -7.89
N ASN A 38 -7.40 15.43 -8.69
CA ASN A 38 -8.36 14.38 -8.35
C ASN A 38 -7.72 12.98 -8.35
N MET A 39 -6.44 12.87 -8.61
CA MET A 39 -5.61 11.76 -8.16
C MET A 39 -5.42 11.73 -6.64
N ASN A 40 -6.07 12.59 -5.88
CA ASN A 40 -6.30 12.41 -4.44
C ASN A 40 -7.35 11.30 -4.17
N HIS A 41 -8.01 10.78 -5.15
CA HIS A 41 -8.31 9.39 -5.23
C HIS A 41 -7.07 8.61 -5.71
N TYR A 42 -6.00 8.71 -4.95
CA TYR A 42 -5.21 7.55 -4.70
C TYR A 42 -6.13 6.62 -3.87
N GLU A 43 -7.13 6.05 -4.48
CA GLU A 43 -7.52 4.72 -4.12
C GLU A 43 -6.24 3.94 -4.34
N ALA A 44 -5.53 3.71 -3.25
CA ALA A 44 -4.47 2.75 -3.23
C ALA A 44 -5.08 1.50 -3.85
N THR A 45 -4.81 1.27 -5.13
CA THR A 45 -5.31 0.10 -5.83
C THR A 45 -4.86 -1.05 -4.98
N LYS A 46 -5.82 -1.79 -4.41
CA LYS A 46 -5.50 -2.92 -3.55
C LYS A 46 -4.56 -3.82 -4.31
N PRO A 47 -3.43 -4.24 -3.74
CA PRO A 47 -2.49 -5.10 -4.42
C PRO A 47 -3.13 -6.45 -4.74
N ASP A 48 -2.84 -6.98 -5.92
CA ASP A 48 -3.19 -8.34 -6.29
C ASP A 48 -2.16 -9.29 -5.71
N ILE A 49 -2.58 -10.19 -4.84
CA ILE A 49 -1.70 -11.13 -4.13
C ILE A 49 -2.20 -12.57 -4.20
N LEU A 50 -1.28 -13.49 -4.01
CA LEU A 50 -1.56 -14.91 -3.82
C LEU A 50 -1.16 -15.31 -2.41
N ILE A 51 -2.04 -16.03 -1.70
CA ILE A 51 -1.75 -16.55 -0.35
C ILE A 51 -1.71 -18.08 -0.41
N VAL A 52 -0.60 -18.64 0.02
CA VAL A 52 -0.42 -20.08 0.25
C VAL A 52 -0.44 -20.30 1.75
N ASN A 53 -1.54 -20.81 2.28
CA ASN A 53 -1.73 -20.98 3.72
C ASN A 53 -1.65 -22.47 4.11
N LYS A 54 -0.59 -22.82 4.82
CA LYS A 54 -0.40 -24.16 5.41
C LYS A 54 -0.86 -24.27 6.87
N ASP A 55 -1.40 -23.19 7.45
CA ASP A 55 -1.86 -23.12 8.84
C ASP A 55 -3.34 -22.71 8.92
N GLN A 56 -4.20 -23.48 8.27
CA GLN A 56 -5.61 -23.11 8.05
C GLN A 56 -6.48 -23.13 9.33
N ASN A 57 -6.08 -23.85 10.35
CA ASN A 57 -6.92 -24.10 11.53
C ASN A 57 -6.62 -23.17 12.71
N ASN A 58 -5.55 -22.39 12.66
CA ASN A 58 -5.18 -21.48 13.74
C ASN A 58 -5.96 -20.16 13.66
N GLU A 59 -6.50 -19.71 14.81
CA GLU A 59 -7.29 -18.47 14.89
C GLU A 59 -6.47 -17.21 14.52
N ILE A 60 -5.21 -17.14 14.92
CA ILE A 60 -4.34 -16.01 14.60
C ILE A 60 -4.05 -15.97 13.09
N THR A 61 -3.77 -17.11 12.49
CA THR A 61 -3.56 -17.23 11.05
C THR A 61 -4.83 -16.91 10.26
N LYS A 62 -5.99 -17.34 10.73
CA LYS A 62 -7.28 -16.95 10.13
C LYS A 62 -7.48 -15.43 10.16
N GLY A 63 -7.17 -14.79 11.28
CA GLY A 63 -7.22 -13.33 11.42
C GLY A 63 -6.26 -12.62 10.47
N PHE A 64 -5.05 -13.16 10.33
CA PHE A 64 -4.05 -12.64 9.39
C PHE A 64 -4.51 -12.72 7.92
N VAL A 65 -5.02 -13.88 7.51
CA VAL A 65 -5.58 -14.08 6.16
C VAL A 65 -6.77 -13.16 5.92
N SER A 66 -7.68 -13.03 6.89
CA SER A 66 -8.83 -12.12 6.79
C SER A 66 -8.40 -10.67 6.63
N TYR A 67 -7.38 -10.24 7.37
CA TYR A 67 -6.81 -8.91 7.24
C TYR A 67 -6.23 -8.66 5.85
N LEU A 68 -5.47 -9.61 5.31
CA LEU A 68 -4.94 -9.50 3.95
C LEU A 68 -6.05 -9.47 2.89
N LYS A 69 -7.12 -10.24 3.08
CA LYS A 69 -8.31 -10.21 2.19
C LYS A 69 -9.01 -8.85 2.18
N GLU A 70 -9.03 -8.15 3.31
CA GLU A 70 -9.61 -6.81 3.40
C GLU A 70 -8.75 -5.75 2.69
N GLN A 71 -7.43 -5.91 2.72
CA GLN A 71 -6.47 -4.93 2.23
C GLN A 71 -5.93 -5.20 0.83
N ALA A 72 -6.13 -6.40 0.31
CA ALA A 72 -5.61 -6.85 -0.97
C ALA A 72 -6.67 -7.62 -1.76
N ILE A 73 -6.42 -7.82 -3.04
CA ILE A 73 -7.24 -8.67 -3.91
C ILE A 73 -6.55 -10.02 -4.00
N LEU A 74 -7.24 -11.08 -3.58
CA LEU A 74 -6.72 -12.43 -3.72
C LEU A 74 -6.97 -12.95 -5.13
N LYS A 75 -5.90 -13.39 -5.78
CA LYS A 75 -5.97 -14.09 -7.06
C LYS A 75 -6.02 -15.60 -6.83
N ASP A 76 -6.73 -16.27 -7.71
CA ASP A 76 -6.82 -17.72 -7.73
C ASP A 76 -5.90 -18.28 -8.84
N ILE A 77 -4.70 -18.66 -8.46
CA ILE A 77 -3.69 -19.25 -9.33
C ILE A 77 -3.28 -20.58 -8.73
N ASP A 78 -3.15 -21.61 -9.54
CA ASP A 78 -2.67 -22.91 -9.09
C ASP A 78 -1.24 -22.81 -8.57
N ILE A 79 -1.07 -22.90 -7.26
CA ILE A 79 0.22 -22.80 -6.57
C ILE A 79 1.16 -23.99 -6.88
N ASN A 80 0.65 -25.08 -7.38
CA ASN A 80 1.45 -26.23 -7.81
C ASN A 80 2.10 -26.02 -9.18
N ASP A 81 1.57 -25.08 -9.95
CA ASP A 81 2.12 -24.67 -11.24
C ASP A 81 3.04 -23.45 -11.03
N GLN A 82 4.31 -23.71 -10.74
CA GLN A 82 5.30 -22.66 -10.47
C GLN A 82 5.51 -21.74 -11.68
N GLU A 83 5.38 -22.26 -12.89
CA GLU A 83 5.49 -21.46 -14.11
C GLU A 83 4.38 -20.42 -14.19
N LYS A 84 3.13 -20.79 -13.89
CA LYS A 84 2.01 -19.83 -13.81
C LYS A 84 2.20 -18.78 -12.74
N VAL A 85 2.73 -19.16 -11.57
CA VAL A 85 3.01 -18.21 -10.48
C VAL A 85 4.10 -17.21 -10.89
N ASP A 86 5.17 -17.69 -11.47
CA ASP A 86 6.29 -16.87 -11.93
C ASP A 86 5.88 -15.95 -13.09
N ASP A 87 5.07 -16.45 -14.03
CA ASP A 87 4.49 -15.64 -15.10
C ASP A 87 3.56 -14.55 -14.57
N ALA A 88 2.70 -14.86 -13.60
CA ALA A 88 1.81 -13.89 -12.98
C ALA A 88 2.59 -12.75 -12.28
N LEU A 89 3.71 -13.06 -11.65
CA LEU A 89 4.61 -12.04 -11.07
C LEU A 89 5.30 -11.22 -12.16
N PHE A 90 5.78 -11.88 -13.20
CA PHE A 90 6.50 -11.23 -14.31
C PHE A 90 5.60 -10.27 -15.09
N TYR A 91 4.39 -10.71 -15.42
CA TYR A 91 3.40 -9.89 -16.15
C TYR A 91 2.59 -8.95 -15.24
N ARG A 92 2.90 -8.92 -13.94
CA ARG A 92 2.25 -8.06 -12.95
C ARG A 92 0.76 -8.34 -12.72
N ASP A 93 0.32 -9.55 -13.01
CA ASP A 93 -1.03 -10.01 -12.64
C ASP A 93 -1.16 -10.16 -11.13
N ILE A 94 -0.07 -10.52 -10.47
CA ILE A 94 0.11 -10.45 -9.01
C ILE A 94 1.40 -9.70 -8.68
N SER A 95 1.43 -9.08 -7.51
CA SER A 95 2.61 -8.36 -7.02
C SER A 95 3.37 -9.12 -5.96
N TYR A 96 2.72 -10.03 -5.27
CA TYR A 96 3.27 -10.69 -4.09
C TYR A 96 2.65 -12.07 -3.87
N VAL A 97 3.45 -13.02 -3.48
CA VAL A 97 3.03 -14.36 -3.03
C VAL A 97 3.45 -14.52 -1.58
N VAL A 98 2.51 -14.80 -0.70
CA VAL A 98 2.74 -15.02 0.74
C VAL A 98 2.67 -16.52 1.02
N TYR A 99 3.74 -17.09 1.57
CA TYR A 99 3.78 -18.48 2.01
C TYR A 99 3.70 -18.52 3.53
N ILE A 100 2.53 -18.88 4.06
CA ILE A 100 2.30 -19.03 5.50
C ILE A 100 2.69 -20.46 5.89
N PRO A 101 3.72 -20.65 6.75
CA PRO A 101 4.18 -21.98 7.13
C PRO A 101 3.18 -22.67 8.07
N GLU A 102 3.35 -23.98 8.23
CA GLU A 102 2.66 -24.75 9.25
C GLU A 102 2.96 -24.18 10.64
N ASN A 103 1.99 -24.22 11.54
CA ASN A 103 2.09 -23.71 12.91
C ASN A 103 2.44 -22.22 13.04
N PHE A 104 2.25 -21.43 11.98
CA PHE A 104 2.58 -20.01 11.98
C PHE A 104 1.95 -19.26 13.16
N GLY A 105 0.65 -19.41 13.37
CA GLY A 105 -0.05 -18.70 14.44
C GLY A 105 0.39 -19.12 15.83
N GLY A 106 0.56 -20.43 16.05
CA GLY A 106 1.07 -20.97 17.31
C GLY A 106 2.50 -20.53 17.60
N ASP A 107 3.37 -20.58 16.62
CA ASP A 107 4.77 -20.16 16.74
C ASP A 107 4.88 -18.65 17.00
N LEU A 108 4.02 -17.84 16.37
CA LEU A 108 3.99 -16.39 16.55
C LEU A 108 3.63 -16.01 18.00
N VAL A 109 2.61 -16.64 18.60
CA VAL A 109 2.19 -16.34 19.97
C VAL A 109 3.13 -16.95 21.02
N ASN A 110 3.91 -17.98 20.68
CA ASN A 110 4.85 -18.66 21.56
C ASN A 110 6.31 -18.16 21.44
N ASP A 111 6.52 -16.96 20.89
CA ASP A 111 7.83 -16.32 20.74
C ASP A 111 8.85 -17.10 19.89
N LYS A 112 8.39 -17.94 19.00
CA LYS A 112 9.25 -18.72 18.10
C LYS A 112 9.65 -17.95 16.83
N ASN A 113 9.16 -16.73 16.63
CA ASN A 113 9.47 -15.85 15.51
C ASN A 113 9.41 -16.56 14.14
N PRO A 114 8.23 -17.05 13.73
CA PRO A 114 8.12 -17.76 12.46
C PRO A 114 8.44 -16.85 11.28
N THR A 115 9.08 -17.39 10.27
CA THR A 115 9.44 -16.67 9.06
C THR A 115 8.38 -16.91 7.98
N ILE A 116 7.86 -15.84 7.40
CA ILE A 116 7.01 -15.90 6.20
C ILE A 116 7.91 -15.80 4.97
N GLU A 117 7.92 -16.85 4.16
CA GLU A 117 8.56 -16.81 2.85
C GLU A 117 7.65 -16.10 1.85
N TYR A 118 8.24 -15.45 0.87
CA TYR A 118 7.50 -14.70 -0.14
C TYR A 118 8.20 -14.70 -1.48
N LYS A 119 7.42 -14.47 -2.54
CA LYS A 119 7.90 -14.06 -3.86
C LYS A 119 7.31 -12.68 -4.18
N SER A 120 8.07 -11.84 -4.84
CA SER A 120 7.69 -10.46 -5.13
C SER A 120 8.26 -10.02 -6.47
N ASN A 121 7.53 -9.17 -7.18
CA ASN A 121 8.06 -8.49 -8.37
C ASN A 121 8.74 -7.15 -8.06
N GLY A 122 8.82 -6.76 -6.77
CA GLY A 122 9.53 -5.56 -6.31
C GLY A 122 8.84 -4.23 -6.62
N ASN A 123 7.58 -4.24 -7.08
CA ASN A 123 6.85 -2.99 -7.35
C ASN A 123 6.29 -2.35 -6.07
N GLU A 124 5.64 -1.19 -6.19
CA GLU A 124 5.05 -0.47 -5.04
C GLU A 124 3.98 -1.29 -4.31
N ASN A 125 3.16 -2.05 -5.04
CA ASN A 125 2.16 -2.93 -4.48
C ASN A 125 2.77 -4.07 -3.66
N ALA A 126 3.92 -4.59 -4.09
CA ALA A 126 4.68 -5.59 -3.33
C ALA A 126 5.23 -4.99 -2.02
N SER A 127 5.78 -3.79 -2.06
CA SER A 127 6.26 -3.07 -0.87
C SER A 127 5.12 -2.76 0.10
N PHE A 128 3.97 -2.36 -0.41
CA PHE A 128 2.77 -2.14 0.40
C PHE A 128 2.30 -3.44 1.07
N THR A 129 2.27 -4.55 0.36
CA THR A 129 1.91 -5.87 0.90
C THR A 129 2.86 -6.29 2.02
N GLN A 130 4.16 -6.10 1.84
CA GLN A 130 5.15 -6.40 2.88
C GLN A 130 4.93 -5.56 4.13
N MET A 131 4.61 -4.29 3.97
CA MET A 131 4.25 -3.40 5.08
C MET A 131 3.02 -3.90 5.84
N LEU A 132 1.98 -4.37 5.14
CA LEU A 132 0.78 -4.95 5.76
C LEU A 132 1.12 -6.18 6.61
N ILE A 133 1.95 -7.07 6.09
CA ILE A 133 2.38 -8.29 6.78
C ILE A 133 3.16 -7.94 8.05
N GLU A 134 4.14 -7.08 7.94
CA GLU A 134 4.97 -6.64 9.08
C GLU A 134 4.14 -5.96 10.16
N LYS A 135 3.20 -5.12 9.76
CA LYS A 135 2.31 -4.41 10.67
C LYS A 135 1.42 -5.37 11.46
N TYR A 136 0.88 -6.39 10.80
CA TYR A 136 0.08 -7.40 11.47
C TYR A 136 0.90 -8.18 12.50
N ILE A 137 2.07 -8.67 12.12
CA ILE A 137 2.98 -9.43 12.99
C ILE A 137 3.41 -8.60 14.20
N LYS A 138 3.82 -7.35 13.98
CA LYS A 138 4.18 -6.43 15.08
C LYS A 138 3.03 -6.21 16.04
N THR A 139 1.82 -6.04 15.53
CA THR A 139 0.64 -5.82 16.35
C THR A 139 0.28 -7.06 17.18
N VAL A 140 0.37 -8.26 16.61
CA VAL A 140 0.21 -9.50 17.36
C VAL A 140 1.26 -9.59 18.49
N ASN A 141 2.51 -9.31 18.19
CA ASN A 141 3.59 -9.34 19.18
C ASN A 141 3.40 -8.35 20.34
N LEU A 142 2.76 -7.20 20.08
CA LEU A 142 2.47 -6.22 21.14
C LEU A 142 1.36 -6.67 22.09
N TYR A 143 0.37 -7.43 21.62
CA TYR A 143 -0.83 -7.75 22.40
C TYR A 143 -0.96 -9.20 22.82
N LYS A 144 -0.12 -10.10 22.34
CA LYS A 144 -0.20 -11.56 22.61
C LYS A 144 -0.06 -11.95 24.07
N GLU A 145 0.60 -11.14 24.90
CA GLU A 145 0.77 -11.40 26.33
C GLU A 145 -0.52 -11.15 27.13
N HIS A 146 -1.37 -10.25 26.65
CA HIS A 146 -2.59 -9.80 27.33
C HIS A 146 -3.87 -10.38 26.73
N TYR A 147 -3.83 -10.88 25.50
CA TYR A 147 -4.98 -11.39 24.77
C TYR A 147 -4.63 -12.73 24.12
N GLN A 148 -5.59 -13.64 24.04
CA GLN A 148 -5.43 -14.96 23.43
C GLN A 148 -6.57 -15.27 22.45
N GLY A 149 -6.29 -16.10 21.44
CA GLY A 149 -7.26 -16.63 20.50
C GLY A 149 -8.08 -15.54 19.79
N LYS A 150 -9.41 -15.66 19.84
CA LYS A 150 -10.33 -14.71 19.22
C LYS A 150 -10.22 -13.29 19.80
N ALA A 151 -9.98 -13.16 21.09
CA ALA A 151 -9.81 -11.85 21.73
C ALA A 151 -8.56 -11.14 21.22
N LEU A 152 -7.47 -11.85 20.96
CA LEU A 152 -6.26 -11.30 20.34
C LEU A 152 -6.55 -10.82 18.90
N ASN A 153 -7.24 -11.61 18.10
CA ASN A 153 -7.64 -11.21 16.75
C ASN A 153 -8.48 -9.93 16.73
N GLN A 154 -9.45 -9.84 17.62
CA GLN A 154 -10.31 -8.64 17.74
C GLN A 154 -9.50 -7.42 18.15
N LYS A 155 -8.56 -7.56 19.10
CA LYS A 155 -7.71 -6.46 19.55
C LYS A 155 -6.77 -5.99 18.45
N VAL A 156 -6.13 -6.89 17.73
CA VAL A 156 -5.26 -6.58 16.59
C VAL A 156 -6.02 -5.84 15.50
N LYS A 157 -7.20 -6.33 15.13
CA LYS A 157 -8.07 -5.69 14.14
C LYS A 157 -8.47 -4.27 14.56
N GLN A 158 -8.86 -4.09 15.82
CA GLN A 158 -9.23 -2.78 16.39
C GLN A 158 -8.07 -1.79 16.32
N VAL A 159 -6.87 -2.20 16.74
CA VAL A 159 -5.68 -1.34 16.78
C VAL A 159 -5.24 -0.93 15.37
N ILE A 160 -5.22 -1.86 14.43
CA ILE A 160 -4.86 -1.58 13.05
C ILE A 160 -5.83 -0.60 12.41
N ASN A 161 -7.13 -0.79 12.60
CA ASN A 161 -8.16 0.10 12.06
C ASN A 161 -8.11 1.50 12.65
N GLN A 162 -7.81 1.64 13.95
CA GLN A 162 -7.62 2.95 14.59
C GLN A 162 -6.43 3.72 14.04
N LYS A 163 -5.30 3.06 13.81
CA LYS A 163 -4.10 3.67 13.22
C LYS A 163 -4.34 4.19 11.80
N ILE A 164 -5.14 3.50 11.01
CA ILE A 164 -5.53 3.94 9.67
C ILE A 164 -6.40 5.20 9.74
N LYS A 165 -7.37 5.28 10.65
CA LYS A 165 -8.25 6.46 10.85
C LYS A 165 -7.46 7.69 11.29
N VAL A 166 -6.49 7.56 12.18
CA VAL A 166 -5.63 8.67 12.64
C VAL A 166 -4.75 9.19 11.52
N LYS A 167 -4.17 8.31 10.69
CA LYS A 167 -3.38 8.71 9.52
C LYS A 167 -4.20 9.48 8.48
N LEU A 168 -5.45 9.10 8.25
CA LEU A 168 -6.35 9.80 7.33
C LEU A 168 -6.73 11.18 7.87
N HIS A 169 -6.89 11.35 9.19
CA HIS A 169 -7.20 12.65 9.81
C HIS A 169 -6.02 13.62 9.78
N THR A 170 -4.79 13.16 9.96
CA THR A 170 -3.59 13.99 9.92
C THR A 170 -3.16 14.39 8.51
N SER A 171 -3.57 13.70 7.48
CA SER A 171 -3.28 14.06 6.09
C SER A 171 -4.30 15.04 5.48
N LEU A 172 -5.39 15.37 6.20
CA LEU A 172 -6.42 16.32 5.78
C LEU A 172 -6.31 17.71 6.45
N ASP A 173 -5.44 17.85 7.44
CA ASP A 173 -5.07 19.11 8.10
C ASP A 173 -3.77 19.65 7.46
#